data_1a4d495780a67b891e778f9904561988
#
_entry.id   1a4d495780a67b891e778f9904561988
#
_cell.length_a   1.000
_cell.length_b   1.000
_cell.length_c   1.000
_cell.angle_alpha   90.00
_cell.angle_beta   90.00
_cell.angle_gamma   90.00
#
_symmetry.space_group_name_H-M   'P 1'
#
loop_
_entity.id
_entity.type
_entity.pdbx_description
1 polymer ?
#
loop_
_entity_poly.entity_id
_entity_poly.type
_entity_poly.pdbx_seq_one_letter_code
_entity_poly.pdbx_strand_id
1 'polypeptide(L)'
;MINRVILVGRLGVDPEIKATSKGDEFANFSLATSKKIKTKDGTWQEKTTWHKVTTFDPNLTQTIKNYVKKGTMLYLEGEIDVSEYTDSNGNKRYNTSIIIPRMGIMKMVSSKGEAKQQSSDDLPDDDIPSDIPF
;
A
#
# COMPACT_ATOMS: atom_id res chain seq x y z
N MET A 1 22.58 9.60 1.28
CA MET A 1 21.95 8.36 0.81
C MET A 1 20.44 8.49 1.00
N ILE A 2 19.65 7.94 0.09
CA ILE A 2 18.18 8.01 0.15
C ILE A 2 17.63 6.60 0.02
N ASN A 3 16.68 6.27 0.87
CA ASN A 3 15.86 5.06 0.77
C ASN A 3 14.42 5.48 0.99
N ARG A 4 13.67 5.61 -0.09
CA ARG A 4 12.27 6.04 -0.02
C ARG A 4 11.45 5.33 -1.06
N VAL A 5 10.30 4.83 -0.65
CA VAL A 5 9.30 4.21 -1.51
C VAL A 5 7.99 4.95 -1.35
N ILE A 6 7.38 5.30 -2.46
CA ILE A 6 6.07 5.95 -2.48
C ILE A 6 5.10 5.01 -3.19
N LEU A 7 4.00 4.69 -2.52
CA LEU A 7 3.00 3.79 -3.06
C LEU A 7 1.60 4.38 -2.92
N VAL A 8 0.79 4.16 -3.94
CA VAL A 8 -0.66 4.31 -3.88
C VAL A 8 -1.28 3.01 -4.35
N GLY A 9 -2.06 2.38 -3.50
CA GLY A 9 -2.65 1.08 -3.81
C GLY A 9 -3.77 0.70 -2.87
N ARG A 10 -4.28 -0.51 -3.04
CA ARG A 10 -5.41 -1.03 -2.27
C ARG A 10 -5.01 -2.26 -1.46
N LEU A 11 -5.62 -2.37 -0.28
CA LEU A 11 -5.49 -3.59 0.51
C LEU A 11 -6.35 -4.70 -0.09
N GLY A 12 -5.77 -5.91 -0.19
CA GLY A 12 -6.50 -7.09 -0.65
C GLY A 12 -7.17 -7.87 0.47
N VAL A 13 -6.69 -7.69 1.71
CA VAL A 13 -7.24 -8.27 2.94
C VAL A 13 -7.14 -7.24 4.04
N ASP A 14 -7.86 -7.49 5.14
CA ASP A 14 -7.78 -6.62 6.30
C ASP A 14 -6.37 -6.60 6.88
N PRO A 15 -5.89 -5.46 7.42
CA PRO A 15 -4.58 -5.39 8.05
C PRO A 15 -4.52 -6.24 9.32
N GLU A 16 -3.35 -6.74 9.63
CA GLU A 16 -3.10 -7.46 10.88
C GLU A 16 -2.46 -6.52 11.90
N ILE A 17 -3.02 -6.51 13.09
CA ILE A 17 -2.44 -5.79 14.22
C ILE A 17 -1.84 -6.82 15.17
N LYS A 18 -0.55 -6.69 15.43
CA LYS A 18 0.19 -7.58 16.29
C LYS A 18 0.84 -6.80 17.43
N ALA A 19 1.20 -7.48 18.48
CA ALA A 19 1.92 -6.90 19.61
C ALA A 19 3.35 -7.46 19.67
N THR A 20 4.30 -6.59 20.00
CA THR A 20 5.67 -7.00 20.30
C THR A 20 5.73 -7.65 21.70
N SER A 21 6.85 -8.27 22.03
CA SER A 21 7.07 -8.84 23.36
C SER A 21 7.00 -7.80 24.49
N LYS A 22 7.20 -6.53 24.15
CA LYS A 22 7.06 -5.39 25.10
C LYS A 22 5.63 -4.86 25.22
N GLY A 23 4.68 -5.41 24.45
CA GLY A 23 3.29 -4.98 24.46
C GLY A 23 2.95 -3.85 23.48
N ASP A 24 3.90 -3.37 22.70
CA ASP A 24 3.65 -2.36 21.69
C ASP A 24 2.98 -2.97 20.46
N GLU A 25 1.93 -2.32 19.96
CA GLU A 25 1.24 -2.76 18.76
C GLU A 25 1.94 -2.25 17.49
N PHE A 26 1.95 -3.09 16.47
CA PHE A 26 2.39 -2.73 15.13
C PHE A 26 1.44 -3.31 14.10
N ALA A 27 1.43 -2.72 12.92
CA ALA A 27 0.52 -3.12 11.85
C ALA A 27 1.28 -3.70 10.66
N ASN A 28 0.74 -4.78 10.11
CA ASN A 28 1.17 -5.38 8.86
C ASN A 28 0.01 -5.41 7.89
N PHE A 29 0.26 -5.06 6.64
CA PHE A 29 -0.72 -5.23 5.59
C PHE A 29 -0.05 -5.43 4.24
N SER A 30 -0.81 -5.95 3.28
CA SER A 30 -0.39 -6.09 1.89
C SER A 30 -1.11 -5.06 1.03
N LEU A 31 -0.33 -4.29 0.28
CA LEU A 31 -0.84 -3.25 -0.60
C LEU A 31 -0.61 -3.67 -2.05
N ALA A 32 -1.67 -3.65 -2.84
CA ALA A 32 -1.60 -3.98 -4.26
C ALA A 32 -1.45 -2.71 -5.09
N THR A 33 -0.44 -2.72 -5.96
CA THR A 33 -0.32 -1.75 -7.04
C THR A 33 -0.47 -2.48 -8.36
N SER A 34 -1.26 -1.94 -9.27
CA SER A 34 -1.55 -2.58 -10.54
C SER A 34 -1.18 -1.68 -11.71
N LYS A 35 -0.72 -2.30 -12.77
CA LYS A 35 -0.49 -1.61 -14.03
C LYS A 35 -0.98 -2.47 -15.18
N LYS A 36 -1.39 -1.82 -16.27
CA LYS A 36 -1.74 -2.51 -17.51
C LYS A 36 -0.51 -2.62 -18.39
N ILE A 37 -0.23 -3.81 -18.87
CA ILE A 37 0.84 -4.08 -19.81
C ILE A 37 0.26 -4.63 -21.09
N LYS A 38 0.87 -4.27 -22.22
CA LYS A 38 0.50 -4.79 -23.53
C LYS A 38 1.39 -5.99 -23.86
N THR A 39 0.78 -7.12 -24.15
CA THR A 39 1.49 -8.33 -24.53
C THR A 39 1.91 -8.29 -26.00
N LYS A 40 2.77 -9.22 -26.43
CA LYS A 40 3.28 -9.29 -27.80
C LYS A 40 2.17 -9.52 -28.84
N ASP A 41 1.07 -10.15 -28.46
CA ASP A 41 -0.08 -10.40 -29.32
C ASP A 41 -1.09 -9.24 -29.36
N GLY A 42 -0.75 -8.11 -28.70
CA GLY A 42 -1.57 -6.91 -28.72
C GLY A 42 -2.67 -6.87 -27.68
N THR A 43 -2.79 -7.88 -26.82
CA THR A 43 -3.77 -7.87 -25.72
C THR A 43 -3.24 -7.12 -24.51
N TRP A 44 -4.15 -6.53 -23.74
CA TRP A 44 -3.82 -5.85 -22.50
C TRP A 44 -4.01 -6.80 -21.33
N GLN A 45 -3.00 -6.87 -20.46
CA GLN A 45 -3.06 -7.62 -19.21
C GLN A 45 -2.81 -6.71 -18.03
N GLU A 46 -3.48 -6.99 -16.92
CA GLU A 46 -3.24 -6.32 -15.66
C GLU A 46 -2.18 -7.08 -14.87
N LYS A 47 -1.13 -6.38 -14.47
CA LYS A 47 -0.11 -6.92 -13.59
C LYS A 47 -0.22 -6.28 -12.22
N THR A 48 -0.42 -7.09 -11.20
CA THR A 48 -0.53 -6.67 -9.82
C THR A 48 0.72 -7.05 -9.05
N THR A 49 1.28 -6.09 -8.34
CA THR A 49 2.39 -6.32 -7.41
C THR A 49 1.87 -6.14 -5.99
N TRP A 50 2.17 -7.11 -5.14
CA TRP A 50 1.81 -7.09 -3.72
C TRP A 50 3.00 -6.63 -2.90
N HIS A 51 2.82 -5.56 -2.15
CA HIS A 51 3.85 -5.00 -1.29
C HIS A 51 3.51 -5.29 0.17
N LYS A 52 4.47 -5.86 0.88
CA LYS A 52 4.34 -6.05 2.33
C LYS A 52 4.72 -4.75 3.02
N VAL A 53 3.83 -4.23 3.82
CA VAL A 53 4.01 -2.96 4.51
C VAL A 53 3.86 -3.17 6.01
N THR A 54 4.78 -2.60 6.76
CA THR A 54 4.78 -2.66 8.23
C THR A 54 5.02 -1.27 8.79
N THR A 55 4.33 -0.95 9.87
CA THR A 55 4.61 0.24 10.65
C THR A 55 4.64 -0.09 12.14
N PHE A 56 5.62 0.48 12.84
CA PHE A 56 5.73 0.41 14.28
C PHE A 56 5.33 1.72 14.96
N ASP A 57 4.88 2.71 14.18
CA ASP A 57 4.39 3.97 14.74
C ASP A 57 3.04 3.73 15.43
N PRO A 58 2.93 4.05 16.73
CA PRO A 58 1.69 3.83 17.47
C PRO A 58 0.49 4.59 16.89
N ASN A 59 0.71 5.80 16.41
CA ASN A 59 -0.36 6.63 15.84
C ASN A 59 -0.86 6.07 14.52
N LEU A 60 0.05 5.66 13.63
CA LEU A 60 -0.33 5.04 12.37
C LEU A 60 -0.98 3.68 12.59
N THR A 61 -0.49 2.90 13.53
CA THR A 61 -1.08 1.60 13.89
C THR A 61 -2.51 1.79 14.37
N GLN A 62 -2.78 2.78 15.19
CA GLN A 62 -4.11 3.08 15.67
C GLN A 62 -5.04 3.51 14.55
N THR A 63 -4.56 4.33 13.62
CA THR A 63 -5.32 4.74 12.44
C THR A 63 -5.66 3.55 11.56
N ILE A 64 -4.69 2.67 11.34
CA ILE A 64 -4.89 1.45 10.56
C ILE A 64 -5.93 0.55 11.23
N LYS A 65 -5.80 0.34 12.52
CA LYS A 65 -6.73 -0.48 13.31
C LYS A 65 -8.17 0.01 13.22
N ASN A 66 -8.36 1.33 13.26
CA ASN A 66 -9.69 1.93 13.34
C ASN A 66 -10.35 2.18 11.99
N TYR A 67 -9.58 2.45 10.94
CA TYR A 67 -10.14 2.96 9.69
C TYR A 67 -9.74 2.17 8.45
N VAL A 68 -8.64 1.45 8.47
CA VAL A 68 -8.14 0.75 7.30
C VAL A 68 -8.65 -0.67 7.27
N LYS A 69 -9.19 -1.08 6.13
CA LYS A 69 -9.75 -2.42 5.93
C LYS A 69 -9.54 -2.86 4.48
N LYS A 70 -9.90 -4.08 4.19
CA LYS A 70 -9.89 -4.62 2.82
C LYS A 70 -10.54 -3.65 1.85
N GLY A 71 -9.85 -3.34 0.76
CA GLY A 71 -10.32 -2.45 -0.30
C GLY A 71 -9.99 -0.99 -0.11
N THR A 72 -9.50 -0.59 1.06
CA THR A 72 -9.07 0.80 1.29
C THR A 72 -7.91 1.15 0.38
N MET A 73 -7.98 2.32 -0.25
CA MET A 73 -6.86 2.87 -1.01
C MET A 73 -6.03 3.77 -0.13
N LEU A 74 -4.74 3.51 -0.07
CA LEU A 74 -3.79 4.26 0.73
C LEU A 74 -2.70 4.87 -0.13
N TYR A 75 -2.32 6.09 0.24
CA TYR A 75 -1.05 6.70 -0.13
C TYR A 75 -0.10 6.53 1.05
N LEU A 76 1.11 6.05 0.79
CA LEU A 76 2.11 5.94 1.84
C LEU A 76 3.50 6.24 1.31
N GLU A 77 4.35 6.71 2.21
CA GLU A 77 5.79 6.83 2.02
C GLU A 77 6.50 6.01 3.08
N GLY A 78 7.40 5.17 2.62
CA GLY A 78 8.17 4.29 3.49
C GLY A 78 9.57 4.08 2.97
N GLU A 79 10.24 3.10 3.51
CA GLU A 79 11.58 2.70 3.09
C GLU A 79 11.64 1.19 2.87
N ILE A 80 12.53 0.76 1.99
CA ILE A 80 12.74 -0.67 1.74
C ILE A 80 13.59 -1.23 2.87
N ASP A 81 13.10 -2.30 3.47
CA ASP A 81 13.81 -3.09 4.46
C ASP A 81 13.95 -4.52 3.98
N VAL A 82 15.16 -5.05 4.03
CA VAL A 82 15.43 -6.44 3.67
C VAL A 82 16.01 -7.14 4.89
N SER A 83 15.30 -8.15 5.36
CA SER A 83 15.75 -9.00 6.46
C SER A 83 16.12 -10.39 5.95
N GLU A 84 17.15 -10.95 6.54
CA GLU A 84 17.62 -12.30 6.24
C GLU A 84 17.14 -13.27 7.31
N TYR A 85 16.65 -14.42 6.88
CA TYR A 85 16.30 -15.50 7.79
C TYR A 85 16.71 -16.85 7.18
N THR A 86 16.87 -17.85 8.03
CA THR A 86 17.16 -19.22 7.60
C THR A 86 15.88 -20.03 7.67
N ASP A 87 15.52 -20.71 6.57
CA ASP A 87 14.34 -21.55 6.54
C ASP A 87 14.59 -22.91 7.23
N SER A 88 13.56 -23.74 7.30
CA SER A 88 13.62 -25.06 7.92
C SER A 88 14.61 -26.03 7.24
N ASN A 89 14.97 -25.76 5.99
CA ASN A 89 15.92 -26.55 5.20
C ASN A 89 17.36 -26.05 5.31
N GLY A 90 17.62 -25.01 6.12
CA GLY A 90 18.92 -24.40 6.28
C GLY A 90 19.33 -23.42 5.19
N ASN A 91 18.42 -23.08 4.26
CA ASN A 91 18.68 -22.12 3.20
C ASN A 91 18.46 -20.70 3.68
N LYS A 92 19.35 -19.79 3.27
CA LYS A 92 19.18 -18.37 3.52
C LYS A 92 18.07 -17.81 2.64
N ARG A 93 17.14 -17.11 3.27
CA ARG A 93 16.03 -16.44 2.60
C ARG A 93 16.02 -14.96 2.96
N TYR A 94 15.50 -14.16 2.07
CA TYR A 94 15.37 -12.72 2.25
C TYR A 94 13.90 -12.34 2.24
N ASN A 95 13.52 -11.51 3.19
CA ASN A 95 12.18 -10.95 3.26
C ASN A 95 12.27 -9.45 3.01
N THR A 96 11.67 -9.00 1.92
CA THR A 96 11.63 -7.59 1.55
C THR A 96 10.29 -7.01 1.98
N SER A 97 10.35 -5.96 2.76
CA SER A 97 9.17 -5.24 3.22
C SER A 97 9.37 -3.75 3.09
N ILE A 98 8.29 -3.03 3.18
CA ILE A 98 8.29 -1.58 3.22
C ILE A 98 7.91 -1.16 4.62
N ILE A 99 8.76 -0.39 5.26
CA ILE A 99 8.56 0.11 6.61
C ILE A 99 8.14 1.57 6.52
N ILE A 100 7.00 1.89 7.11
CA ILE A 100 6.61 3.29 7.32
C ILE A 100 7.23 3.71 8.66
N PRO A 101 8.20 4.64 8.65
CA PRO A 101 8.90 5.02 9.87
C PRO A 101 7.99 5.82 10.80
N ARG A 102 8.46 6.05 12.02
CA ARG A 102 7.77 6.96 12.94
C ARG A 102 7.64 8.33 12.31
N MET A 103 6.48 8.95 12.49
CA MET A 103 6.12 10.21 11.85
C MET A 103 6.12 10.12 10.31
N GLY A 104 6.04 8.90 9.78
CA GLY A 104 5.93 8.66 8.36
C GLY A 104 4.58 9.10 7.81
N ILE A 105 4.47 9.10 6.49
CA ILE A 105 3.28 9.59 5.80
C ILE A 105 2.44 8.41 5.34
N MET A 106 1.18 8.44 5.76
CA MET A 106 0.15 7.53 5.27
C MET A 106 -1.16 8.30 5.23
N LYS A 107 -1.85 8.24 4.08
CA LYS A 107 -3.14 8.91 3.92
C LYS A 107 -4.12 7.99 3.23
N MET A 108 -5.36 7.99 3.71
CA MET A 108 -6.45 7.31 3.03
C MET A 108 -6.89 8.13 1.83
N VAL A 109 -6.85 7.53 0.65
CA VAL A 109 -7.29 8.18 -0.59
C VAL A 109 -8.78 7.91 -0.81
N SER A 110 -9.20 6.66 -0.62
CA SER A 110 -10.59 6.28 -0.65
C SER A 110 -10.80 4.99 0.13
N SER A 111 -12.02 4.76 0.62
CA SER A 111 -12.41 3.49 1.22
C SER A 111 -13.37 2.74 0.29
N LYS A 112 -13.41 1.40 0.44
CA LYS A 112 -14.37 0.57 -0.30
C LYS A 112 -15.77 0.94 0.13
N GLY A 113 -16.60 1.41 -0.82
CA GLY A 113 -17.95 1.87 -0.57
C GLY A 113 -18.13 3.38 -0.57
N GLU A 114 -17.06 4.14 -0.52
CA GLU A 114 -17.09 5.59 -0.73
C GLU A 114 -16.86 6.00 -2.20
N ALA A 115 -16.74 5.06 -3.09
CA ALA A 115 -16.84 5.29 -4.52
C ALA A 115 -18.28 5.70 -4.90
N LYS A 116 -18.99 6.31 -3.95
CA LYS A 116 -20.24 6.99 -4.24
C LYS A 116 -19.91 8.24 -5.00
N GLN A 117 -20.16 8.12 -6.29
CA GLN A 117 -20.85 9.14 -6.99
C GLN A 117 -20.61 10.54 -6.40
N GLN A 118 -19.44 11.07 -6.62
CA GLN A 118 -19.47 12.46 -6.96
C GLN A 118 -20.28 12.49 -8.24
N SER A 119 -21.50 12.97 -8.08
CA SER A 119 -22.33 13.32 -9.21
C SER A 119 -21.45 14.09 -10.18
N SER A 120 -21.39 13.59 -11.39
CA SER A 120 -20.64 14.16 -12.50
C SER A 120 -21.14 15.55 -12.92
N ASP A 121 -21.91 16.21 -12.07
CA ASP A 121 -22.61 17.44 -12.43
C ASP A 121 -21.88 18.72 -12.04
N ASP A 122 -20.75 18.64 -11.30
CA ASP A 122 -20.09 19.84 -10.81
C ASP A 122 -18.65 20.07 -11.31
N LEU A 123 -18.17 19.26 -12.25
CA LEU A 123 -16.90 19.52 -12.89
C LEU A 123 -17.16 19.91 -14.34
N PRO A 124 -16.83 21.15 -14.73
CA PRO A 124 -16.83 21.48 -16.15
C PRO A 124 -15.84 20.56 -16.86
N ASP A 125 -16.34 19.86 -17.85
CA ASP A 125 -15.59 18.89 -18.68
C ASP A 125 -14.43 19.52 -19.46
N ASP A 126 -14.18 20.80 -19.29
CA ASP A 126 -13.31 21.56 -20.18
C ASP A 126 -11.89 21.80 -19.64
N ASP A 127 -11.59 21.41 -18.39
CA ASP A 127 -10.32 21.79 -17.76
C ASP A 127 -9.35 20.64 -17.48
N ILE A 128 -9.63 19.44 -17.93
CA ILE A 128 -8.66 18.34 -17.82
C ILE A 128 -8.02 18.14 -19.19
N PRO A 129 -6.75 18.53 -19.36
CA PRO A 129 -6.06 18.21 -20.60
C PRO A 129 -6.02 16.70 -20.76
N SER A 130 -6.50 16.22 -21.91
CA SER A 130 -6.51 14.80 -22.24
C SER A 130 -5.12 14.17 -22.37
N ASP A 131 -4.07 14.96 -22.17
CA ASP A 131 -2.69 14.59 -22.40
C ASP A 131 -1.83 14.51 -21.13
N ILE A 132 -2.44 14.36 -19.94
CA ILE A 132 -1.65 14.14 -18.73
C ILE A 132 -1.21 12.67 -18.72
N PRO A 133 0.10 12.38 -18.87
CA PRO A 133 0.58 11.01 -18.77
C PRO A 133 0.57 10.56 -17.32
N PHE A 134 -0.18 9.53 -17.07
CA PHE A 134 -0.14 8.79 -15.79
C PHE A 134 0.50 7.42 -15.99
#